data_6707e5fae5956c65c68188eb7ea99fdb
#
_entry.id   6707e5fae5956c65c68188eb7ea99fdb
#
_cell.length_a   1.000
_cell.length_b   1.000
_cell.length_c   1.000
_cell.angle_alpha   90.00
_cell.angle_beta   90.00
_cell.angle_gamma   90.00
#
_symmetry.space_group_name_H-M   'P 1'
#
loop_
_entity.id
_entity.type
_entity.pdbx_description
1 polymer ?
#
loop_
_entity_poly.entity_id
_entity_poly.type
_entity_poly.pdbx_seq_one_letter_code
_entity_poly.pdbx_strand_id
1 'polypeptide(L)'
;MAQTQEKKGFGRKVQAFGSFLSSMIMPNIGAFIAWGFIAAIFIDNGWLPNKDLAQLADPMIKFLIPLLIAFSGGRLIHGLRGGIIAATSTMGVIVALPDTPMLLGAMIMGPLVGWLMKKTDEIIQPRTPKGFEMLFNNFSAGILGFIMTILSFEILAPIMKFIMHILSVAVEALVHAHLLPIVSIIVEPAKIVFLNNAINHGVFTPLGADQAATAGQSVLYAIESNPGPGFGVLLAYMIFGKGTAKATSYGAGIIHFLGGIHEIYFPYVLMRPMLFISVILGGMTGVATYQATGFGFKSPASPGSFIVYCINAPRGEFLHMLLGVVLATLVSFAVSAIILKFTKEPKQDLESATAQMEATKGKKSSVSSKLSSKENNQEASATAGATSTEESNNTEDDADQLLDCLLYTSDAADE
;
A
#
# COMPACT_ATOMS: atom_id res chain seq x y z
N MET A 1 -12.24 28.30 27.37
CA MET A 1 -11.72 27.90 26.07
C MET A 1 -12.58 26.73 25.60
N ALA A 2 -13.50 26.96 24.66
CA ALA A 2 -14.38 25.94 24.12
C ALA A 2 -13.58 25.07 23.16
N GLN A 3 -13.43 23.78 23.46
CA GLN A 3 -12.93 22.80 22.51
C GLN A 3 -13.94 22.65 21.39
N THR A 4 -13.61 23.17 20.22
CA THR A 4 -14.34 22.96 18.99
C THR A 4 -14.29 21.47 18.66
N GLN A 5 -15.38 20.74 18.93
CA GLN A 5 -15.56 19.38 18.39
C GLN A 5 -15.68 19.49 16.87
N GLU A 6 -14.55 19.34 16.17
CA GLU A 6 -14.54 19.20 14.71
C GLU A 6 -15.38 17.97 14.33
N LYS A 7 -16.50 18.20 13.66
CA LYS A 7 -17.29 17.16 13.01
C LYS A 7 -16.36 16.37 12.10
N LYS A 8 -16.08 15.11 12.46
CA LYS A 8 -15.29 14.18 11.62
C LYS A 8 -16.02 13.99 10.30
N GLY A 9 -15.61 14.69 9.25
CA GLY A 9 -16.21 14.62 7.92
C GLY A 9 -16.13 13.18 7.35
N PHE A 10 -17.00 12.87 6.36
CA PHE A 10 -17.03 11.56 5.67
C PHE A 10 -15.64 11.13 5.17
N GLY A 11 -14.86 12.05 4.60
CA GLY A 11 -13.49 11.78 4.13
C GLY A 11 -12.55 11.23 5.21
N ARG A 12 -12.60 11.76 6.45
CA ARG A 12 -11.80 11.21 7.57
C ARG A 12 -12.18 9.78 7.94
N LYS A 13 -13.46 9.42 7.85
CA LYS A 13 -13.91 8.04 8.13
C LYS A 13 -13.39 7.07 7.07
N VAL A 14 -13.46 7.45 5.78
CA VAL A 14 -12.94 6.64 4.68
C VAL A 14 -11.43 6.50 4.77
N GLN A 15 -10.71 7.58 5.10
CA GLN A 15 -9.27 7.53 5.32
C GLN A 15 -8.89 6.64 6.51
N ALA A 16 -9.59 6.76 7.64
CA ALA A 16 -9.36 5.90 8.81
C ALA A 16 -9.62 4.42 8.48
N PHE A 17 -10.66 4.13 7.70
CA PHE A 17 -10.95 2.79 7.20
C PHE A 17 -9.81 2.28 6.30
N GLY A 18 -9.37 3.08 5.31
CA GLY A 18 -8.25 2.72 4.44
C GLY A 18 -6.94 2.50 5.19
N SER A 19 -6.64 3.34 6.20
CA SER A 19 -5.47 3.14 7.08
C SER A 19 -5.59 1.85 7.90
N PHE A 20 -6.78 1.50 8.35
CA PHE A 20 -7.02 0.25 9.07
C PHE A 20 -6.81 -0.97 8.15
N LEU A 21 -7.33 -0.96 6.92
CA LEU A 21 -7.08 -2.01 5.94
C LEU A 21 -5.58 -2.14 5.63
N SER A 22 -4.90 -1.01 5.43
CA SER A 22 -3.45 -0.98 5.19
C SER A 22 -2.67 -1.59 6.35
N SER A 23 -3.06 -1.32 7.60
CA SER A 23 -2.36 -1.87 8.78
C SER A 23 -2.44 -3.39 8.91
N MET A 24 -3.39 -4.04 8.22
CA MET A 24 -3.46 -5.50 8.14
C MET A 24 -2.59 -6.08 7.03
N ILE A 25 -2.36 -5.32 5.95
CA ILE A 25 -1.62 -5.79 4.76
C ILE A 25 -0.14 -5.40 4.83
N MET A 26 0.18 -4.17 5.25
CA MET A 26 1.55 -3.65 5.27
C MET A 26 2.57 -4.52 6.01
N PRO A 27 2.27 -5.11 7.18
CA PRO A 27 3.21 -6.01 7.84
C PRO A 27 3.54 -7.26 7.00
N ASN A 28 2.65 -7.64 6.08
CA ASN A 28 2.75 -8.84 5.26
C ASN A 28 3.28 -8.57 3.84
N ILE A 29 3.71 -7.35 3.52
CA ILE A 29 4.25 -7.00 2.18
C ILE A 29 5.41 -7.91 1.79
N GLY A 30 6.28 -8.28 2.72
CA GLY A 30 7.38 -9.22 2.46
C GLY A 30 6.90 -10.57 1.91
N ALA A 31 5.78 -11.10 2.41
CA ALA A 31 5.18 -12.32 1.90
C ALA A 31 4.60 -12.15 0.48
N PHE A 32 3.97 -11.01 0.20
CA PHE A 32 3.51 -10.69 -1.17
C PHE A 32 4.67 -10.57 -2.15
N ILE A 33 5.78 -9.93 -1.76
CA ILE A 33 6.98 -9.81 -2.60
C ILE A 33 7.58 -11.18 -2.85
N ALA A 34 7.73 -12.02 -1.83
CA ALA A 34 8.26 -13.37 -1.98
C ALA A 34 7.38 -14.22 -2.90
N TRP A 35 6.06 -14.18 -2.72
CA TRP A 35 5.11 -14.81 -3.62
C TRP A 35 5.24 -14.27 -5.04
N GLY A 36 5.31 -12.94 -5.18
CA GLY A 36 5.44 -12.28 -6.47
C GLY A 36 6.68 -12.71 -7.24
N PHE A 37 7.83 -12.85 -6.57
CA PHE A 37 9.07 -13.36 -7.19
C PHE A 37 8.94 -14.83 -7.61
N ILE A 38 8.37 -15.68 -6.75
CA ILE A 38 8.14 -17.09 -7.09
C ILE A 38 7.22 -17.19 -8.31
N ALA A 39 6.12 -16.44 -8.33
CA ALA A 39 5.20 -16.43 -9.46
C ALA A 39 5.85 -15.85 -10.73
N ALA A 40 6.60 -14.73 -10.63
CA ALA A 40 7.23 -14.11 -11.80
C ALA A 40 8.36 -14.96 -12.40
N ILE A 41 9.09 -15.69 -11.56
CA ILE A 41 10.29 -16.42 -12.01
C ILE A 41 9.95 -17.86 -12.45
N PHE A 42 9.17 -18.62 -11.67
CA PHE A 42 9.12 -20.06 -11.78
C PHE A 42 7.88 -20.65 -12.48
N ILE A 43 6.75 -19.92 -12.57
CA ILE A 43 5.56 -20.45 -13.27
C ILE A 43 5.83 -20.61 -14.78
N ASP A 44 4.99 -21.33 -15.50
CA ASP A 44 5.19 -21.73 -16.91
C ASP A 44 5.55 -20.55 -17.83
N ASN A 45 4.94 -19.37 -17.62
CA ASN A 45 5.25 -18.14 -18.35
C ASN A 45 6.23 -17.23 -17.61
N GLY A 46 6.97 -17.72 -16.61
CA GLY A 46 7.94 -16.97 -15.84
C GLY A 46 9.29 -16.84 -16.55
N TRP A 47 10.22 -16.11 -15.88
CA TRP A 47 11.57 -15.89 -16.43
C TRP A 47 12.42 -17.17 -16.49
N LEU A 48 12.29 -18.07 -15.51
CA LEU A 48 12.99 -19.36 -15.39
C LEU A 48 11.97 -20.44 -14.98
N PRO A 49 11.13 -20.94 -15.89
CA PRO A 49 10.08 -21.89 -15.59
C PRO A 49 10.63 -23.15 -14.89
N ASN A 50 10.07 -23.48 -13.73
CA ASN A 50 10.41 -24.68 -12.98
C ASN A 50 9.15 -25.23 -12.31
N LYS A 51 8.70 -26.40 -12.75
CA LYS A 51 7.43 -27.01 -12.30
C LYS A 51 7.40 -27.32 -10.81
N ASP A 52 8.52 -27.68 -10.21
CA ASP A 52 8.58 -28.01 -8.79
C ASP A 52 8.48 -26.75 -7.92
N LEU A 53 9.22 -25.69 -8.28
CA LEU A 53 9.19 -24.42 -7.57
C LEU A 53 7.89 -23.63 -7.81
N ALA A 54 7.28 -23.77 -8.97
CA ALA A 54 5.99 -23.14 -9.29
C ALA A 54 4.86 -23.61 -8.35
N GLN A 55 4.95 -24.83 -7.80
CA GLN A 55 3.96 -25.35 -6.84
C GLN A 55 3.89 -24.54 -5.54
N LEU A 56 4.89 -23.70 -5.24
CA LEU A 56 4.86 -22.82 -4.06
C LEU A 56 3.91 -21.64 -4.24
N ALA A 57 3.63 -21.22 -5.48
CA ALA A 57 2.87 -19.99 -5.75
C ALA A 57 1.41 -20.11 -5.24
N ASP A 58 0.71 -21.18 -5.57
CA ASP A 58 -0.70 -21.39 -5.20
C ASP A 58 -0.91 -21.46 -3.67
N PRO A 59 -0.19 -22.27 -2.90
CA PRO A 59 -0.34 -22.31 -1.44
C PRO A 59 -0.04 -20.98 -0.77
N MET A 60 0.90 -20.20 -1.30
CA MET A 60 1.22 -18.89 -0.73
C MET A 60 0.08 -17.90 -0.89
N ILE A 61 -0.52 -17.78 -2.09
CA ILE A 61 -1.59 -16.81 -2.33
C ILE A 61 -2.94 -17.28 -1.79
N LYS A 62 -3.23 -18.58 -1.84
CA LYS A 62 -4.53 -19.13 -1.43
C LYS A 62 -4.64 -19.36 0.08
N PHE A 63 -3.55 -19.67 0.75
CA PHE A 63 -3.55 -20.00 2.18
C PHE A 63 -2.68 -19.05 3.01
N LEU A 64 -1.38 -18.97 2.74
CA LEU A 64 -0.43 -18.25 3.62
C LEU A 64 -0.78 -16.78 3.75
N ILE A 65 -0.92 -16.07 2.63
CA ILE A 65 -1.15 -14.62 2.65
C ILE A 65 -2.49 -14.26 3.29
N PRO A 66 -3.64 -14.90 2.99
CA PRO A 66 -4.88 -14.64 3.71
C PRO A 66 -4.79 -14.90 5.21
N LEU A 67 -4.11 -15.97 5.63
CA LEU A 67 -3.93 -16.28 7.05
C LEU A 67 -3.08 -15.22 7.76
N LEU A 68 -2.00 -14.75 7.13
CA LEU A 68 -1.17 -13.66 7.66
C LEU A 68 -1.94 -12.33 7.77
N ILE A 69 -2.81 -12.02 6.81
CA ILE A 69 -3.67 -10.82 6.86
C ILE A 69 -4.67 -10.95 8.02
N ALA A 70 -5.34 -12.09 8.14
CA ALA A 70 -6.28 -12.33 9.23
C ALA A 70 -5.58 -12.28 10.60
N PHE A 71 -4.41 -12.89 10.71
CA PHE A 71 -3.58 -12.82 11.92
C PHE A 71 -3.25 -11.36 12.28
N SER A 72 -2.76 -10.58 11.30
CA SER A 72 -2.44 -9.17 11.51
C SER A 72 -3.66 -8.37 11.93
N GLY A 73 -4.83 -8.60 11.31
CA GLY A 73 -6.09 -7.96 11.66
C GLY A 73 -6.57 -8.28 13.07
N GLY A 74 -6.53 -9.55 13.45
CA GLY A 74 -6.89 -10.02 14.79
C GLY A 74 -5.93 -9.50 15.87
N ARG A 75 -4.61 -9.49 15.54
CA ARG A 75 -3.58 -8.96 16.44
C ARG A 75 -3.72 -7.47 16.71
N LEU A 76 -4.12 -6.68 15.73
CA LEU A 76 -4.39 -5.24 15.88
C LEU A 76 -5.52 -4.97 16.90
N ILE A 77 -6.49 -5.87 17.00
CA ILE A 77 -7.66 -5.70 17.89
C ILE A 77 -7.39 -6.29 19.28
N HIS A 78 -6.79 -7.48 19.36
CA HIS A 78 -6.63 -8.20 20.63
C HIS A 78 -5.33 -9.02 20.71
N GLY A 79 -4.23 -8.42 20.37
CA GLY A 79 -2.90 -9.01 20.56
C GLY A 79 -2.73 -10.38 19.91
N LEU A 80 -1.80 -11.17 20.42
CA LEU A 80 -1.44 -12.47 19.84
C LEU A 80 -2.62 -13.45 19.82
N ARG A 81 -3.42 -13.50 20.89
CA ARG A 81 -4.59 -14.39 20.98
C ARG A 81 -5.61 -14.09 19.89
N GLY A 82 -5.94 -12.79 19.69
CA GLY A 82 -6.82 -12.35 18.62
C GLY A 82 -6.30 -12.73 17.26
N GLY A 83 -4.99 -12.58 17.02
CA GLY A 83 -4.35 -12.96 15.75
C GLY A 83 -4.43 -14.45 15.46
N ILE A 84 -4.08 -15.31 16.42
CA ILE A 84 -4.09 -16.77 16.26
C ILE A 84 -5.51 -17.25 15.92
N ILE A 85 -6.50 -16.83 16.70
CA ILE A 85 -7.87 -17.31 16.51
C ILE A 85 -8.49 -16.74 15.22
N ALA A 86 -8.13 -15.52 14.84
CA ALA A 86 -8.56 -14.94 13.56
C ALA A 86 -8.00 -15.74 12.37
N ALA A 87 -6.70 -16.09 12.39
CA ALA A 87 -6.12 -16.92 11.34
C ALA A 87 -6.77 -18.32 11.29
N THR A 88 -6.94 -18.97 12.46
CA THR A 88 -7.64 -20.26 12.56
C THR A 88 -9.03 -20.20 11.94
N SER A 89 -9.82 -19.20 12.31
CA SER A 89 -11.20 -19.05 11.86
C SER A 89 -11.31 -18.73 10.36
N THR A 90 -10.32 -18.03 9.81
CA THR A 90 -10.29 -17.67 8.38
C THR A 90 -10.09 -18.91 7.50
N MET A 91 -9.54 -19.98 8.04
CA MET A 91 -9.38 -21.24 7.30
C MET A 91 -10.72 -21.77 6.78
N GLY A 92 -11.83 -21.52 7.49
CA GLY A 92 -13.18 -21.91 7.04
C GLY A 92 -13.55 -21.29 5.71
N VAL A 93 -13.45 -19.97 5.55
CA VAL A 93 -13.79 -19.30 4.30
C VAL A 93 -12.80 -19.63 3.17
N ILE A 94 -11.53 -19.87 3.47
CA ILE A 94 -10.51 -20.26 2.49
C ILE A 94 -10.87 -21.64 1.90
N VAL A 95 -11.20 -22.61 2.75
CA VAL A 95 -11.53 -23.98 2.30
C VAL A 95 -12.88 -24.02 1.56
N ALA A 96 -13.84 -23.17 1.93
CA ALA A 96 -15.13 -23.08 1.27
C ALA A 96 -15.03 -22.52 -0.17
N LEU A 97 -13.98 -21.75 -0.48
CA LEU A 97 -13.77 -21.09 -1.78
C LEU A 97 -12.32 -21.33 -2.28
N PRO A 98 -11.95 -22.57 -2.61
CA PRO A 98 -10.56 -22.98 -2.84
C PRO A 98 -9.93 -22.36 -4.09
N ASP A 99 -10.73 -21.93 -5.05
CA ASP A 99 -10.24 -21.34 -6.30
C ASP A 99 -10.00 -19.84 -6.22
N THR A 100 -10.49 -19.19 -5.15
CA THR A 100 -10.41 -17.74 -4.97
C THR A 100 -9.50 -17.39 -3.79
N PRO A 101 -8.42 -16.60 -3.99
CA PRO A 101 -7.62 -16.09 -2.88
C PRO A 101 -8.47 -15.23 -1.93
N MET A 102 -8.76 -15.74 -0.73
CA MET A 102 -9.68 -15.11 0.22
C MET A 102 -9.07 -13.94 1.01
N LEU A 103 -8.40 -13.00 0.30
CA LEU A 103 -7.79 -11.82 0.92
C LEU A 103 -8.85 -10.92 1.58
N LEU A 104 -9.95 -10.64 0.87
CA LEU A 104 -11.04 -9.81 1.39
C LEU A 104 -11.75 -10.51 2.56
N GLY A 105 -11.97 -11.83 2.46
CA GLY A 105 -12.51 -12.63 3.57
C GLY A 105 -11.62 -12.55 4.81
N ALA A 106 -10.31 -12.63 4.64
CA ALA A 106 -9.33 -12.50 5.71
C ALA A 106 -9.35 -11.09 6.37
N MET A 107 -9.52 -10.04 5.55
CA MET A 107 -9.62 -8.65 6.05
C MET A 107 -10.89 -8.41 6.87
N ILE A 108 -11.95 -9.18 6.66
CA ILE A 108 -13.17 -9.15 7.46
C ILE A 108 -13.02 -10.02 8.71
N MET A 109 -12.54 -11.26 8.53
CA MET A 109 -12.40 -12.23 9.64
C MET A 109 -11.39 -11.76 10.69
N GLY A 110 -10.28 -11.18 10.27
CA GLY A 110 -9.23 -10.71 11.18
C GLY A 110 -9.80 -9.84 12.31
N PRO A 111 -10.33 -8.66 11.99
CA PRO A 111 -10.89 -7.75 13.00
C PRO A 111 -12.11 -8.32 13.72
N LEU A 112 -13.00 -9.01 13.00
CA LEU A 112 -14.22 -9.57 13.58
C LEU A 112 -13.90 -10.58 14.69
N VAL A 113 -13.05 -11.55 14.38
CA VAL A 113 -12.65 -12.59 15.34
C VAL A 113 -11.77 -12.03 16.44
N GLY A 114 -10.88 -11.09 16.12
CA GLY A 114 -10.10 -10.38 17.14
C GLY A 114 -11.01 -9.64 18.16
N TRP A 115 -12.05 -8.98 17.66
CA TRP A 115 -13.04 -8.32 18.53
C TRP A 115 -13.85 -9.33 19.37
N LEU A 116 -14.30 -10.44 18.77
CA LEU A 116 -14.99 -11.50 19.51
C LEU A 116 -14.10 -12.12 20.57
N MET A 117 -12.81 -12.38 20.28
CA MET A 117 -11.85 -12.89 21.25
C MET A 117 -11.65 -11.93 22.41
N LYS A 118 -11.55 -10.62 22.13
CA LYS A 118 -11.50 -9.58 23.16
C LYS A 118 -12.74 -9.64 24.07
N LYS A 119 -13.93 -9.74 23.48
CA LYS A 119 -15.18 -9.83 24.25
C LYS A 119 -15.28 -11.10 25.07
N THR A 120 -14.81 -12.20 24.53
CA THR A 120 -14.74 -13.50 25.26
C THR A 120 -13.82 -13.38 26.47
N ASP A 121 -12.65 -12.78 26.31
CA ASP A 121 -11.68 -12.59 27.39
C ASP A 121 -12.20 -11.61 28.46
N GLU A 122 -12.87 -10.52 28.07
CA GLU A 122 -13.52 -9.57 29.01
C GLU A 122 -14.56 -10.27 29.92
N ILE A 123 -15.21 -11.33 29.44
CA ILE A 123 -16.23 -12.08 30.20
C ILE A 123 -15.60 -13.20 31.02
N ILE A 124 -14.66 -13.96 30.46
CA ILE A 124 -14.14 -15.18 31.05
C ILE A 124 -13.02 -14.90 32.06
N GLN A 125 -12.04 -14.05 31.71
CA GLN A 125 -10.87 -13.83 32.56
C GLN A 125 -11.20 -13.36 33.98
N PRO A 126 -12.13 -12.40 34.21
CA PRO A 126 -12.48 -11.99 35.56
C PRO A 126 -13.15 -13.07 36.42
N ARG A 127 -13.65 -14.13 35.77
CA ARG A 127 -14.38 -15.23 36.46
C ARG A 127 -13.49 -16.49 36.58
N THR A 128 -12.29 -16.47 36.04
CA THR A 128 -11.39 -17.61 36.03
C THR A 128 -10.78 -17.80 37.42
N PRO A 129 -10.90 -19.00 38.04
CA PRO A 129 -10.26 -19.29 39.31
C PRO A 129 -8.73 -19.27 39.22
N LYS A 130 -8.07 -18.80 40.28
CA LYS A 130 -6.59 -18.79 40.37
C LYS A 130 -6.02 -20.18 40.15
N GLY A 131 -4.99 -20.26 39.30
CA GLY A 131 -4.32 -21.52 38.91
C GLY A 131 -4.96 -22.25 37.72
N PHE A 132 -6.12 -21.79 37.21
CA PHE A 132 -6.78 -22.36 36.05
C PHE A 132 -6.72 -21.40 34.81
N GLU A 133 -5.97 -20.32 34.90
CA GLU A 133 -5.90 -19.28 33.86
C GLU A 133 -5.49 -19.87 32.50
N MET A 134 -4.46 -20.73 32.47
CA MET A 134 -3.99 -21.36 31.23
C MET A 134 -5.07 -22.24 30.60
N LEU A 135 -5.79 -23.03 31.44
CA LEU A 135 -6.85 -23.93 30.97
C LEU A 135 -7.99 -23.10 30.34
N PHE A 136 -8.52 -22.12 31.07
CA PHE A 136 -9.63 -21.30 30.58
C PHE A 136 -9.23 -20.48 29.34
N ASN A 137 -8.03 -19.93 29.32
CA ASN A 137 -7.51 -19.20 28.18
C ASN A 137 -7.42 -20.07 26.93
N ASN A 138 -6.88 -21.29 27.02
CA ASN A 138 -6.73 -22.15 25.85
C ASN A 138 -8.09 -22.68 25.37
N PHE A 139 -8.96 -23.13 26.29
CA PHE A 139 -10.26 -23.67 25.91
C PHE A 139 -11.21 -22.60 25.36
N SER A 140 -11.25 -21.39 25.95
CA SER A 140 -12.09 -20.31 25.42
C SER A 140 -11.67 -19.89 24.01
N ALA A 141 -10.36 -19.79 23.76
CA ALA A 141 -9.83 -19.50 22.45
C ALA A 141 -10.11 -20.64 21.45
N GLY A 142 -9.86 -21.89 21.83
CA GLY A 142 -10.12 -23.06 20.98
C GLY A 142 -11.59 -23.22 20.63
N ILE A 143 -12.51 -23.05 21.60
CA ILE A 143 -13.97 -23.14 21.37
C ILE A 143 -14.42 -21.99 20.44
N LEU A 144 -13.98 -20.76 20.69
CA LEU A 144 -14.30 -19.64 19.80
C LEU A 144 -13.77 -19.88 18.38
N GLY A 145 -12.51 -20.34 18.25
CA GLY A 145 -11.91 -20.67 16.96
C GLY A 145 -12.69 -21.74 16.22
N PHE A 146 -13.09 -22.82 16.91
CA PHE A 146 -13.92 -23.88 16.34
C PHE A 146 -15.25 -23.33 15.81
N ILE A 147 -15.99 -22.58 16.63
CA ILE A 147 -17.29 -22.02 16.24
C ILE A 147 -17.11 -21.07 15.05
N MET A 148 -16.16 -20.15 15.14
CA MET A 148 -15.93 -19.16 14.11
C MET A 148 -15.41 -19.76 12.79
N THR A 149 -14.68 -20.86 12.83
CA THR A 149 -14.27 -21.59 11.62
C THR A 149 -15.48 -22.16 10.89
N ILE A 150 -16.42 -22.79 11.59
CA ILE A 150 -17.66 -23.28 11.01
C ILE A 150 -18.52 -22.13 10.49
N LEU A 151 -18.72 -21.08 11.26
CA LEU A 151 -19.49 -19.91 10.81
C LEU A 151 -18.87 -19.21 9.60
N SER A 152 -17.54 -19.18 9.50
CA SER A 152 -16.87 -18.60 8.34
C SER A 152 -17.07 -19.45 7.09
N PHE A 153 -17.10 -20.77 7.24
CA PHE A 153 -17.38 -21.72 6.15
C PHE A 153 -18.83 -21.62 5.67
N GLU A 154 -19.80 -21.68 6.60
CA GLU A 154 -21.23 -21.79 6.26
C GLU A 154 -21.88 -20.43 5.94
N ILE A 155 -21.47 -19.35 6.59
CA ILE A 155 -22.14 -18.05 6.51
C ILE A 155 -21.29 -17.04 5.74
N LEU A 156 -20.00 -16.88 6.12
CA LEU A 156 -19.19 -15.85 5.48
C LEU A 156 -18.85 -16.21 4.03
N ALA A 157 -18.56 -17.46 3.74
CA ALA A 157 -18.18 -17.86 2.38
C ALA A 157 -19.25 -17.55 1.33
N PRO A 158 -20.55 -17.85 1.51
CA PRO A 158 -21.60 -17.44 0.58
C PRO A 158 -21.68 -15.91 0.42
N ILE A 159 -21.51 -15.15 1.51
CA ILE A 159 -21.51 -13.69 1.46
C ILE A 159 -20.33 -13.19 0.64
N MET A 160 -19.13 -13.74 0.87
CA MET A 160 -17.93 -13.39 0.12
C MET A 160 -18.05 -13.73 -1.36
N LYS A 161 -18.60 -14.91 -1.68
CA LYS A 161 -18.88 -15.32 -3.07
C LYS A 161 -19.80 -14.30 -3.76
N PHE A 162 -20.84 -13.84 -3.09
CA PHE A 162 -21.76 -12.83 -3.63
C PHE A 162 -21.06 -11.47 -3.83
N ILE A 163 -20.31 -11.00 -2.84
CA ILE A 163 -19.55 -9.73 -2.95
C ILE A 163 -18.54 -9.79 -4.09
N MET A 164 -17.72 -10.85 -4.14
CA MET A 164 -16.72 -11.05 -5.18
C MET A 164 -17.36 -11.14 -6.57
N HIS A 165 -18.50 -11.80 -6.69
CA HIS A 165 -19.24 -11.87 -7.95
C HIS A 165 -19.70 -10.50 -8.44
N ILE A 166 -20.30 -9.67 -7.56
CA ILE A 166 -20.69 -8.30 -7.92
C ILE A 166 -19.49 -7.47 -8.36
N LEU A 167 -18.38 -7.53 -7.61
CA LEU A 167 -17.18 -6.78 -7.93
C LEU A 167 -16.55 -7.26 -9.25
N SER A 168 -16.51 -8.57 -9.48
CA SER A 168 -15.99 -9.16 -10.72
C SER A 168 -16.84 -8.72 -11.93
N VAL A 169 -18.16 -8.82 -11.83
CA VAL A 169 -19.07 -8.38 -12.91
C VAL A 169 -18.91 -6.89 -13.20
N ALA A 170 -18.75 -6.05 -12.16
CA ALA A 170 -18.54 -4.62 -12.35
C ALA A 170 -17.21 -4.32 -13.08
N VAL A 171 -16.13 -5.01 -12.70
CA VAL A 171 -14.81 -4.86 -13.36
C VAL A 171 -14.86 -5.42 -14.77
N GLU A 172 -15.45 -6.61 -14.99
CA GLU A 172 -15.61 -7.18 -16.33
C GLU A 172 -16.40 -6.25 -17.26
N ALA A 173 -17.48 -5.66 -16.76
CA ALA A 173 -18.26 -4.68 -17.53
C ALA A 173 -17.40 -3.47 -17.94
N LEU A 174 -16.55 -2.94 -17.05
CA LEU A 174 -15.64 -1.86 -17.37
C LEU A 174 -14.56 -2.27 -18.37
N VAL A 175 -14.04 -3.49 -18.25
CA VAL A 175 -13.05 -4.05 -19.19
C VAL A 175 -13.66 -4.23 -20.57
N HIS A 176 -14.84 -4.90 -20.67
CA HIS A 176 -15.52 -5.12 -21.95
C HIS A 176 -15.99 -3.83 -22.63
N ALA A 177 -16.43 -2.85 -21.83
CA ALA A 177 -16.79 -1.54 -22.34
C ALA A 177 -15.57 -0.67 -22.71
N HIS A 178 -14.34 -1.14 -22.53
CA HIS A 178 -13.11 -0.36 -22.65
C HIS A 178 -13.09 0.91 -21.78
N LEU A 179 -13.84 0.93 -20.68
CA LEU A 179 -13.99 2.06 -19.76
C LEU A 179 -13.07 1.99 -18.53
N LEU A 180 -12.23 0.96 -18.42
CA LEU A 180 -11.30 0.82 -17.30
C LEU A 180 -10.39 2.05 -17.08
N PRO A 181 -9.93 2.77 -18.13
CA PRO A 181 -9.17 4.01 -17.95
C PRO A 181 -9.90 5.09 -17.15
N ILE A 182 -11.25 5.12 -17.20
CA ILE A 182 -12.07 6.11 -16.46
C ILE A 182 -11.90 5.96 -14.94
N VAL A 183 -11.55 4.78 -14.45
CA VAL A 183 -11.28 4.53 -13.02
C VAL A 183 -10.19 5.46 -12.49
N SER A 184 -9.25 5.90 -13.33
CA SER A 184 -8.20 6.84 -12.96
C SER A 184 -8.72 8.22 -12.53
N ILE A 185 -9.94 8.59 -12.93
CA ILE A 185 -10.61 9.83 -12.46
C ILE A 185 -10.82 9.79 -10.93
N ILE A 186 -11.02 8.61 -10.38
CA ILE A 186 -11.23 8.41 -8.94
C ILE A 186 -9.91 8.04 -8.27
N VAL A 187 -9.13 7.14 -8.88
CA VAL A 187 -7.92 6.57 -8.26
C VAL A 187 -6.82 7.60 -8.11
N GLU A 188 -6.55 8.43 -9.14
CA GLU A 188 -5.45 9.39 -9.07
C GLU A 188 -5.68 10.49 -8.03
N PRO A 189 -6.86 11.13 -7.94
CA PRO A 189 -7.15 12.03 -6.84
C PRO A 189 -7.15 11.31 -5.46
N ALA A 190 -7.67 10.10 -5.40
CA ALA A 190 -7.73 9.33 -4.16
C ALA A 190 -6.33 9.04 -3.59
N LYS A 191 -5.33 8.77 -4.45
CA LYS A 191 -3.93 8.63 -4.02
C LYS A 191 -3.46 9.87 -3.26
N ILE A 192 -3.68 11.04 -3.83
CA ILE A 192 -3.17 12.32 -3.30
C ILE A 192 -3.84 12.70 -1.96
N VAL A 193 -5.07 12.27 -1.74
CA VAL A 193 -5.79 12.48 -0.46
C VAL A 193 -5.71 11.26 0.49
N PHE A 194 -4.76 10.35 0.26
CA PHE A 194 -4.49 9.16 1.08
C PHE A 194 -5.64 8.15 1.18
N LEU A 195 -6.48 8.07 0.16
CA LEU A 195 -7.52 7.05 0.04
C LEU A 195 -7.07 5.85 -0.80
N ASN A 196 -5.85 5.88 -1.37
CA ASN A 196 -5.27 4.82 -2.19
C ASN A 196 -5.30 3.46 -1.50
N ASN A 197 -4.96 3.39 -0.20
CA ASN A 197 -4.96 2.15 0.55
C ASN A 197 -6.35 1.51 0.64
N ALA A 198 -7.42 2.30 0.76
CA ALA A 198 -8.78 1.78 0.76
C ALA A 198 -9.16 1.16 -0.59
N ILE A 199 -8.77 1.79 -1.69
CA ILE A 199 -9.08 1.32 -3.04
C ILE A 199 -8.17 0.13 -3.40
N ASN A 200 -6.87 0.26 -3.18
CA ASN A 200 -5.91 -0.78 -3.55
C ASN A 200 -6.13 -2.06 -2.73
N HIS A 201 -6.12 -1.95 -1.40
CA HIS A 201 -6.24 -3.13 -0.54
C HIS A 201 -7.68 -3.62 -0.38
N GLY A 202 -8.67 -2.73 -0.51
CA GLY A 202 -10.08 -3.09 -0.41
C GLY A 202 -10.69 -3.63 -1.69
N VAL A 203 -10.14 -3.27 -2.86
CA VAL A 203 -10.74 -3.62 -4.15
C VAL A 203 -9.71 -4.23 -5.10
N PHE A 204 -8.65 -3.51 -5.47
CA PHE A 204 -7.76 -3.95 -6.54
C PHE A 204 -6.92 -5.17 -6.18
N THR A 205 -6.40 -5.25 -4.95
CA THR A 205 -5.59 -6.40 -4.54
C THR A 205 -6.41 -7.70 -4.48
N PRO A 206 -7.61 -7.76 -3.84
CA PRO A 206 -8.43 -8.96 -3.83
C PRO A 206 -8.92 -9.38 -5.22
N LEU A 207 -9.46 -8.45 -6.01
CA LEU A 207 -9.94 -8.75 -7.36
C LEU A 207 -8.79 -9.10 -8.31
N GLY A 208 -7.66 -8.41 -8.19
CA GLY A 208 -6.46 -8.71 -8.95
C GLY A 208 -5.92 -10.10 -8.66
N ALA A 209 -6.01 -10.55 -7.41
CA ALA A 209 -5.62 -11.90 -7.02
C ALA A 209 -6.55 -12.97 -7.64
N ASP A 210 -7.85 -12.72 -7.65
CA ASP A 210 -8.84 -13.60 -8.27
C ASP A 210 -8.63 -13.68 -9.80
N GLN A 211 -8.45 -12.54 -10.47
CA GLN A 211 -8.14 -12.50 -11.89
C GLN A 211 -6.80 -13.17 -12.22
N ALA A 212 -5.77 -12.93 -11.42
CA ALA A 212 -4.46 -13.54 -11.63
C ALA A 212 -4.48 -15.05 -11.41
N ALA A 213 -5.30 -15.56 -10.50
CA ALA A 213 -5.50 -16.99 -10.27
C ALA A 213 -6.19 -17.67 -11.48
N THR A 214 -7.10 -16.98 -12.17
CA THR A 214 -7.86 -17.53 -13.32
C THR A 214 -7.20 -17.26 -14.66
N ALA A 215 -6.73 -16.02 -14.91
CA ALA A 215 -6.16 -15.57 -16.17
C ALA A 215 -4.62 -15.50 -16.20
N GLY A 216 -3.95 -15.79 -15.06
CA GLY A 216 -2.50 -15.73 -14.93
C GLY A 216 -1.92 -14.33 -14.70
N GLN A 217 -2.71 -13.27 -14.87
CA GLN A 217 -2.31 -11.88 -14.66
C GLN A 217 -3.53 -10.96 -14.48
N SER A 218 -3.31 -9.77 -13.90
CA SER A 218 -4.36 -8.77 -13.73
C SER A 218 -3.86 -7.35 -13.99
N VAL A 219 -4.59 -6.60 -14.80
CA VAL A 219 -4.35 -5.16 -15.04
C VAL A 219 -4.61 -4.32 -13.77
N LEU A 220 -5.44 -4.82 -12.86
CA LEU A 220 -5.81 -4.11 -11.63
C LEU A 220 -4.59 -3.81 -10.74
N TYR A 221 -3.59 -4.68 -10.77
CA TYR A 221 -2.32 -4.47 -10.07
C TYR A 221 -1.48 -3.30 -10.61
N ALA A 222 -1.72 -2.91 -11.87
CA ALA A 222 -0.98 -1.83 -12.53
C ALA A 222 -1.69 -0.46 -12.44
N ILE A 223 -2.94 -0.40 -11.97
CA ILE A 223 -3.73 0.85 -11.98
C ILE A 223 -3.19 1.84 -10.96
N GLU A 224 -3.14 1.43 -9.69
CA GLU A 224 -2.75 2.32 -8.58
C GLU A 224 -1.22 2.48 -8.50
N SER A 225 -0.49 1.42 -8.74
CA SER A 225 0.97 1.36 -8.56
C SER A 225 1.76 2.00 -9.70
N ASN A 226 1.14 2.47 -10.79
CA ASN A 226 1.84 3.06 -11.93
C ASN A 226 2.63 4.32 -11.52
N PRO A 227 3.97 4.31 -11.65
CA PRO A 227 4.81 5.47 -11.31
C PRO A 227 4.72 6.59 -12.36
N GLY A 228 4.22 6.31 -13.55
CA GLY A 228 4.23 7.25 -14.68
C GLY A 228 3.55 8.58 -14.40
N PRO A 229 2.31 8.62 -13.92
CA PRO A 229 1.58 9.88 -13.70
C PRO A 229 2.31 10.84 -12.74
N GLY A 230 2.76 10.35 -11.58
CA GLY A 230 3.50 11.15 -10.61
C GLY A 230 4.87 11.59 -11.12
N PHE A 231 5.58 10.71 -11.82
CA PHE A 231 6.88 11.04 -12.40
C PHE A 231 6.76 12.11 -13.50
N GLY A 232 5.70 12.08 -14.30
CA GLY A 232 5.42 13.13 -15.28
C GLY A 232 5.25 14.52 -14.67
N VAL A 233 4.56 14.63 -13.53
CA VAL A 233 4.45 15.88 -12.77
C VAL A 233 5.83 16.33 -12.29
N LEU A 234 6.61 15.45 -11.68
CA LEU A 234 7.95 15.79 -11.16
C LEU A 234 8.90 16.22 -12.27
N LEU A 235 8.90 15.55 -13.43
CA LEU A 235 9.67 15.97 -14.60
C LEU A 235 9.27 17.38 -15.07
N ALA A 236 7.98 17.71 -15.07
CA ALA A 236 7.55 19.03 -15.42
C ALA A 236 8.07 20.09 -14.45
N TYR A 237 8.12 19.80 -13.13
CA TYR A 237 8.73 20.70 -12.16
C TYR A 237 10.25 20.79 -12.31
N MET A 238 10.96 19.72 -12.67
CA MET A 238 12.40 19.76 -12.94
C MET A 238 12.75 20.73 -14.07
N ILE A 239 11.90 20.81 -15.10
CA ILE A 239 12.16 21.62 -16.29
C ILE A 239 11.56 23.02 -16.15
N PHE A 240 10.28 23.12 -15.82
CA PHE A 240 9.49 24.37 -15.83
C PHE A 240 9.18 24.93 -14.44
N GLY A 241 9.49 24.19 -13.36
CA GLY A 241 9.32 24.67 -11.99
C GLY A 241 10.27 25.80 -11.64
N LYS A 242 10.00 26.49 -10.53
CA LYS A 242 10.82 27.58 -10.00
C LYS A 242 11.08 27.37 -8.50
N GLY A 243 12.09 28.06 -7.98
CA GLY A 243 12.41 28.09 -6.55
C GLY A 243 12.65 26.71 -5.95
N THR A 244 12.24 26.54 -4.70
CA THR A 244 12.40 25.31 -3.90
C THR A 244 11.72 24.09 -4.55
N ALA A 245 10.52 24.28 -5.14
CA ALA A 245 9.82 23.19 -5.80
C ALA A 245 10.61 22.58 -6.98
N LYS A 246 11.33 23.41 -7.75
CA LYS A 246 12.23 22.92 -8.80
C LYS A 246 13.43 22.19 -8.20
N ALA A 247 14.09 22.77 -7.21
CA ALA A 247 15.29 22.19 -6.62
C ALA A 247 15.03 20.82 -5.97
N THR A 248 13.89 20.67 -5.29
CA THR A 248 13.52 19.42 -4.60
C THR A 248 12.95 18.37 -5.53
N SER A 249 12.40 18.74 -6.72
CA SER A 249 11.77 17.79 -7.64
C SER A 249 12.74 16.74 -8.18
N TYR A 250 14.04 17.04 -8.31
CA TYR A 250 15.04 16.06 -8.75
C TYR A 250 15.16 14.87 -7.77
N GLY A 251 15.32 15.19 -6.47
CA GLY A 251 15.37 14.14 -5.44
C GLY A 251 14.04 13.41 -5.30
N ALA A 252 12.93 14.16 -5.38
CA ALA A 252 11.58 13.58 -5.34
C ALA A 252 11.35 12.61 -6.52
N GLY A 253 11.84 12.93 -7.73
CA GLY A 253 11.74 12.08 -8.89
C GLY A 253 12.46 10.74 -8.72
N ILE A 254 13.66 10.74 -8.18
CA ILE A 254 14.42 9.52 -7.88
C ILE A 254 13.70 8.67 -6.85
N ILE A 255 13.26 9.28 -5.75
CA ILE A 255 12.58 8.58 -4.64
C ILE A 255 11.23 8.03 -5.11
N HIS A 256 10.49 8.76 -5.94
CA HIS A 256 9.24 8.29 -6.51
C HIS A 256 9.45 7.15 -7.49
N PHE A 257 10.24 7.40 -8.55
CA PHE A 257 10.32 6.50 -9.69
C PHE A 257 11.11 5.21 -9.38
N LEU A 258 12.23 5.32 -8.67
CA LEU A 258 13.05 4.16 -8.30
C LEU A 258 12.67 3.60 -6.93
N GLY A 259 12.33 4.45 -5.96
CA GLY A 259 11.96 4.02 -4.61
C GLY A 259 10.50 3.61 -4.45
N GLY A 260 9.61 4.02 -5.36
CA GLY A 260 8.18 3.68 -5.32
C GLY A 260 7.39 4.41 -4.23
N ILE A 261 7.92 5.51 -3.70
CA ILE A 261 7.24 6.33 -2.69
C ILE A 261 6.39 7.38 -3.40
N HIS A 262 5.12 7.08 -3.63
CA HIS A 262 4.22 7.95 -4.38
C HIS A 262 3.88 9.24 -3.62
N GLU A 263 3.81 9.20 -2.30
CA GLU A 263 3.47 10.37 -1.47
C GLU A 263 4.39 11.56 -1.70
N ILE A 264 5.60 11.35 -2.23
CA ILE A 264 6.56 12.43 -2.43
C ILE A 264 6.14 13.43 -3.50
N TYR A 265 5.28 13.05 -4.48
CA TYR A 265 4.80 13.98 -5.48
C TYR A 265 3.48 14.67 -5.08
N PHE A 266 2.78 14.21 -4.05
CA PHE A 266 1.50 14.76 -3.62
C PHE A 266 1.54 16.26 -3.28
N PRO A 267 2.54 16.77 -2.52
CA PRO A 267 2.66 18.20 -2.26
C PRO A 267 2.74 19.05 -3.54
N TYR A 268 3.41 18.55 -4.57
CA TYR A 268 3.54 19.26 -5.85
C TYR A 268 2.20 19.42 -6.57
N VAL A 269 1.32 18.41 -6.48
CA VAL A 269 -0.04 18.49 -7.02
C VAL A 269 -0.91 19.38 -6.15
N LEU A 270 -0.82 19.28 -4.81
CA LEU A 270 -1.61 20.09 -3.88
C LEU A 270 -1.29 21.58 -3.96
N MET A 271 -0.02 21.95 -4.24
CA MET A 271 0.35 23.35 -4.52
C MET A 271 -0.39 23.93 -5.73
N ARG A 272 -0.71 23.10 -6.72
CA ARG A 272 -1.41 23.49 -7.95
C ARG A 272 -2.52 22.49 -8.26
N PRO A 273 -3.73 22.66 -7.72
CA PRO A 273 -4.83 21.70 -7.90
C PRO A 273 -5.18 21.38 -9.36
N MET A 274 -4.87 22.24 -10.31
CA MET A 274 -5.03 21.92 -11.74
C MET A 274 -4.19 20.72 -12.19
N LEU A 275 -3.11 20.37 -11.48
CA LEU A 275 -2.28 19.19 -11.77
C LEU A 275 -2.99 17.86 -11.48
N PHE A 276 -4.14 17.87 -10.78
CA PHE A 276 -5.00 16.68 -10.74
C PHE A 276 -5.39 16.21 -12.15
N ILE A 277 -5.63 17.15 -13.08
CA ILE A 277 -5.92 16.82 -14.48
C ILE A 277 -4.74 16.08 -15.13
N SER A 278 -3.51 16.46 -14.80
CA SER A 278 -2.30 15.83 -15.35
C SER A 278 -2.18 14.38 -14.91
N VAL A 279 -2.32 14.11 -13.60
CA VAL A 279 -2.21 12.74 -13.07
C VAL A 279 -3.38 11.88 -13.54
N ILE A 280 -4.60 12.42 -13.60
CA ILE A 280 -5.77 11.70 -14.13
C ILE A 280 -5.54 11.29 -15.59
N LEU A 281 -5.17 12.21 -16.46
CA LEU A 281 -4.94 11.92 -17.87
C LEU A 281 -3.74 10.96 -18.07
N GLY A 282 -2.68 11.14 -17.28
CA GLY A 282 -1.55 10.19 -17.26
C GLY A 282 -1.97 8.79 -16.82
N GLY A 283 -2.75 8.68 -15.73
CA GLY A 283 -3.29 7.41 -15.25
C GLY A 283 -4.22 6.76 -16.27
N MET A 284 -5.15 7.52 -16.84
CA MET A 284 -6.03 7.03 -17.91
C MET A 284 -5.25 6.49 -19.10
N THR A 285 -4.19 7.20 -19.51
CA THR A 285 -3.34 6.77 -20.65
C THR A 285 -2.61 5.47 -20.32
N GLY A 286 -2.05 5.35 -19.12
CA GLY A 286 -1.38 4.12 -18.68
C GLY A 286 -2.34 2.93 -18.68
N VAL A 287 -3.51 3.07 -18.06
CA VAL A 287 -4.53 2.02 -18.01
C VAL A 287 -5.05 1.66 -19.40
N ALA A 288 -5.31 2.68 -20.26
CA ALA A 288 -5.72 2.44 -21.65
C ALA A 288 -4.68 1.64 -22.43
N THR A 289 -3.39 1.96 -22.24
CA THR A 289 -2.29 1.23 -22.88
C THR A 289 -2.24 -0.22 -22.40
N TYR A 290 -2.34 -0.47 -21.09
CA TYR A 290 -2.35 -1.82 -20.52
C TYR A 290 -3.57 -2.61 -20.99
N GLN A 291 -4.74 -1.99 -21.02
CA GLN A 291 -5.95 -2.65 -21.54
C GLN A 291 -5.83 -2.99 -23.04
N ALA A 292 -5.33 -2.07 -23.85
CA ALA A 292 -5.17 -2.27 -25.30
C ALA A 292 -4.10 -3.34 -25.64
N THR A 293 -3.06 -3.47 -24.82
CA THR A 293 -2.01 -4.48 -25.00
C THR A 293 -2.30 -5.81 -24.32
N GLY A 294 -3.37 -5.89 -23.50
CA GLY A 294 -3.66 -7.06 -22.69
C GLY A 294 -2.69 -7.26 -21.52
N PHE A 295 -1.92 -6.24 -21.17
CA PHE A 295 -0.92 -6.33 -20.11
C PHE A 295 -1.54 -6.39 -18.72
N GLY A 296 -0.97 -7.24 -17.85
CA GLY A 296 -1.25 -7.28 -16.42
C GLY A 296 -0.05 -7.83 -15.64
N PHE A 297 -0.03 -7.58 -14.33
CA PHE A 297 0.93 -8.20 -13.43
C PHE A 297 0.42 -9.51 -12.87
N LYS A 298 1.34 -10.41 -12.48
CA LYS A 298 1.02 -11.66 -11.81
C LYS A 298 0.77 -11.48 -10.32
N SER A 299 1.32 -10.41 -9.75
CA SER A 299 1.21 -10.06 -8.33
C SER A 299 1.16 -8.54 -8.16
N PRO A 300 0.72 -8.03 -6.98
CA PRO A 300 0.74 -6.60 -6.70
C PRO A 300 2.16 -6.03 -6.86
N ALA A 301 2.30 -4.97 -7.67
CA ALA A 301 3.56 -4.25 -7.84
C ALA A 301 3.75 -3.25 -6.70
N SER A 302 4.09 -3.74 -5.50
CA SER A 302 4.31 -2.93 -4.30
C SER A 302 5.76 -3.06 -3.80
N PRO A 303 6.47 -1.96 -3.56
CA PRO A 303 6.07 -0.57 -3.84
C PRO A 303 5.96 -0.29 -5.33
N GLY A 304 5.16 0.73 -5.72
CA GLY A 304 4.93 1.14 -7.12
C GLY A 304 6.14 1.79 -7.75
N SER A 305 7.28 1.12 -7.79
CA SER A 305 8.53 1.59 -8.39
C SER A 305 8.75 1.00 -9.76
N PHE A 306 9.49 1.72 -10.60
CA PHE A 306 9.89 1.21 -11.92
C PHE A 306 10.71 -0.09 -11.81
N ILE A 307 11.53 -0.22 -10.78
CA ILE A 307 12.32 -1.45 -10.55
C ILE A 307 11.41 -2.64 -10.29
N VAL A 308 10.42 -2.48 -9.40
CA VAL A 308 9.44 -3.54 -9.10
C VAL A 308 8.58 -3.86 -10.32
N TYR A 309 8.25 -2.86 -11.14
CA TYR A 309 7.56 -3.03 -12.42
C TYR A 309 8.36 -3.92 -13.38
N CYS A 310 9.68 -3.66 -13.51
CA CYS A 310 10.56 -4.48 -14.35
C CYS A 310 10.64 -5.93 -13.85
N ILE A 311 10.73 -6.14 -12.54
CA ILE A 311 10.85 -7.48 -11.94
C ILE A 311 9.54 -8.27 -12.07
N ASN A 312 8.39 -7.62 -11.83
CA ASN A 312 7.07 -8.27 -11.86
C ASN A 312 6.47 -8.40 -13.26
N ALA A 313 7.04 -7.76 -14.28
CA ALA A 313 6.54 -7.87 -15.65
C ALA A 313 6.63 -9.32 -16.14
N PRO A 314 5.52 -9.90 -16.67
CA PRO A 314 5.56 -11.23 -17.25
C PRO A 314 6.56 -11.32 -18.40
N ARG A 315 7.14 -12.51 -18.61
CA ARG A 315 8.09 -12.74 -19.70
C ARG A 315 7.43 -12.47 -21.05
N GLY A 316 8.06 -11.62 -21.85
CA GLY A 316 7.53 -11.19 -23.16
C GLY A 316 6.67 -9.93 -23.10
N GLU A 317 6.17 -9.53 -21.92
CA GLU A 317 5.29 -8.37 -21.74
C GLU A 317 6.03 -7.09 -21.30
N PHE A 318 7.36 -7.14 -21.19
CA PHE A 318 8.17 -6.02 -20.72
C PHE A 318 7.96 -4.74 -21.55
N LEU A 319 7.84 -4.86 -22.87
CA LEU A 319 7.60 -3.71 -23.75
C LEU A 319 6.21 -3.10 -23.52
N HIS A 320 5.19 -3.90 -23.26
CA HIS A 320 3.85 -3.41 -22.96
C HIS A 320 3.82 -2.67 -21.61
N MET A 321 4.50 -3.21 -20.60
CA MET A 321 4.71 -2.55 -19.32
C MET A 321 5.41 -1.19 -19.51
N LEU A 322 6.55 -1.19 -20.21
CA LEU A 322 7.33 0.01 -20.46
C LEU A 322 6.52 1.07 -21.22
N LEU A 323 5.79 0.66 -22.25
CA LEU A 323 4.96 1.54 -23.06
C LEU A 323 3.90 2.23 -22.19
N GLY A 324 3.23 1.49 -21.30
CA GLY A 324 2.23 2.06 -20.39
C GLY A 324 2.81 3.07 -19.40
N VAL A 325 3.99 2.81 -18.82
CA VAL A 325 4.68 3.75 -17.93
C VAL A 325 5.14 5.00 -18.71
N VAL A 326 5.75 4.81 -19.87
CA VAL A 326 6.28 5.92 -20.69
C VAL A 326 5.16 6.82 -21.19
N LEU A 327 4.08 6.26 -21.75
CA LEU A 327 2.95 7.05 -22.23
C LEU A 327 2.23 7.77 -21.09
N ALA A 328 2.02 7.12 -19.94
CA ALA A 328 1.48 7.77 -18.75
C ALA A 328 2.36 8.95 -18.30
N THR A 329 3.67 8.76 -18.29
CA THR A 329 4.64 9.81 -17.95
C THR A 329 4.60 10.96 -18.94
N LEU A 330 4.62 10.68 -20.24
CA LEU A 330 4.63 11.71 -21.29
C LEU A 330 3.36 12.57 -21.27
N VAL A 331 2.19 11.94 -21.15
CA VAL A 331 0.92 12.67 -21.10
C VAL A 331 0.84 13.52 -19.83
N SER A 332 1.14 12.94 -18.67
CA SER A 332 1.17 13.69 -17.41
C SER A 332 2.19 14.84 -17.46
N PHE A 333 3.37 14.60 -18.00
CA PHE A 333 4.39 15.63 -18.20
C PHE A 333 3.91 16.76 -19.11
N ALA A 334 3.36 16.43 -20.28
CA ALA A 334 2.91 17.44 -21.26
C ALA A 334 1.82 18.35 -20.67
N VAL A 335 0.81 17.74 -20.02
CA VAL A 335 -0.27 18.49 -19.38
C VAL A 335 0.28 19.33 -18.21
N SER A 336 1.16 18.76 -17.38
CA SER A 336 1.80 19.49 -16.27
C SER A 336 2.66 20.65 -16.78
N ALA A 337 3.42 20.46 -17.85
CA ALA A 337 4.24 21.50 -18.45
C ALA A 337 3.41 22.67 -18.96
N ILE A 338 2.27 22.38 -19.61
CA ILE A 338 1.30 23.41 -20.03
C ILE A 338 0.78 24.16 -18.80
N ILE A 339 0.33 23.46 -17.77
CA ILE A 339 -0.20 24.09 -16.55
C ILE A 339 0.87 24.96 -15.88
N LEU A 340 2.11 24.45 -15.70
CA LEU A 340 3.19 25.19 -15.06
C LEU A 340 3.61 26.43 -15.85
N LYS A 341 3.56 26.37 -17.18
CA LYS A 341 3.96 27.45 -18.06
C LYS A 341 2.91 28.59 -18.14
N PHE A 342 1.62 28.23 -18.13
CA PHE A 342 0.53 29.20 -18.36
C PHE A 342 -0.19 29.64 -17.09
N THR A 343 0.04 28.99 -15.93
CA THR A 343 -0.54 29.42 -14.65
C THR A 343 0.43 30.24 -13.82
N LYS A 344 -0.09 31.27 -13.13
CA LYS A 344 0.69 32.06 -12.18
C LYS A 344 1.21 31.21 -11.04
N GLU A 345 2.32 31.63 -10.44
CA GLU A 345 2.86 30.96 -9.25
C GLU A 345 1.82 30.86 -8.13
N PRO A 346 1.72 29.70 -7.45
CA PRO A 346 0.80 29.55 -6.35
C PRO A 346 1.22 30.48 -5.20
N LYS A 347 0.23 30.98 -4.44
CA LYS A 347 0.47 31.70 -3.19
C LYS A 347 0.96 30.76 -2.07
N GLN A 348 0.80 29.47 -2.25
CA GLN A 348 1.15 28.40 -1.33
C GLN A 348 2.51 27.83 -1.77
N ASP A 349 3.46 27.79 -0.87
CA ASP A 349 4.77 27.17 -1.11
C ASP A 349 4.74 25.66 -0.84
N LEU A 350 5.85 24.98 -1.15
CA LEU A 350 5.97 23.55 -0.98
C LEU A 350 5.88 23.13 0.51
N GLU A 351 6.36 23.99 1.40
CA GLU A 351 6.37 23.74 2.84
C GLU A 351 4.96 23.74 3.42
N SER A 352 4.12 24.73 3.07
CA SER A 352 2.73 24.78 3.49
C SER A 352 1.89 23.65 2.88
N ALA A 353 2.18 23.23 1.64
CA ALA A 353 1.52 22.09 1.02
C ALA A 353 1.91 20.77 1.72
N THR A 354 3.18 20.63 2.12
CA THR A 354 3.67 19.48 2.89
C THR A 354 3.03 19.43 4.28
N ALA A 355 2.96 20.57 4.98
CA ALA A 355 2.29 20.67 6.27
C ALA A 355 0.80 20.32 6.20
N GLN A 356 0.11 20.75 5.14
CA GLN A 356 -1.29 20.40 4.90
C GLN A 356 -1.45 18.89 4.63
N MET A 357 -0.54 18.29 3.89
CA MET A 357 -0.49 16.85 3.64
C MET A 357 -0.29 16.08 4.95
N GLU A 358 0.67 16.49 5.81
CA GLU A 358 0.93 15.87 7.10
C GLU A 358 -0.24 15.99 8.07
N ALA A 359 -0.90 17.14 8.10
CA ALA A 359 -2.11 17.35 8.89
C ALA A 359 -3.25 16.41 8.45
N THR A 360 -3.36 16.14 7.15
CA THR A 360 -4.34 15.20 6.60
C THR A 360 -4.00 13.75 6.91
N LYS A 361 -2.71 13.38 6.84
CA LYS A 361 -2.20 12.02 7.13
C LYS A 361 -2.20 11.69 8.63
N GLY A 362 -2.13 12.70 9.49
CA GLY A 362 -2.01 12.55 10.95
C GLY A 362 -0.66 12.00 11.42
N LYS A 363 0.35 11.95 10.54
CA LYS A 363 1.74 11.54 10.84
C LYS A 363 2.71 12.40 10.04
N LYS A 364 3.90 12.65 10.60
CA LYS A 364 4.98 13.33 9.87
C LYS A 364 5.40 12.50 8.65
N SER A 365 5.58 13.14 7.52
CA SER A 365 6.02 12.52 6.28
C SER A 365 7.54 12.37 6.26
N SER A 366 8.04 11.31 5.62
CA SER A 366 9.47 11.18 5.29
C SER A 366 9.99 12.32 4.39
N VAL A 367 9.08 13.12 3.82
CA VAL A 367 9.40 14.30 3.01
C VAL A 367 9.84 15.47 3.87
N SER A 368 9.18 15.71 5.03
CA SER A 368 9.53 16.83 5.92
C SER A 368 10.91 16.65 6.56
N SER A 369 11.27 15.42 6.95
CA SER A 369 12.59 15.14 7.51
C SER A 369 13.73 15.34 6.51
N LYS A 370 13.49 15.15 5.22
CA LYS A 370 14.49 15.36 4.15
C LYS A 370 14.55 16.79 3.66
N LEU A 371 13.47 17.57 3.81
CA LEU A 371 13.46 19.01 3.52
C LEU A 371 14.19 19.78 4.61
N SER A 372 13.93 19.48 5.90
CA SER A 372 14.58 20.13 7.03
C SER A 372 16.09 19.82 7.16
N SER A 373 16.53 18.62 6.76
CA SER A 373 17.96 18.28 6.73
C SER A 373 18.76 19.01 5.63
N LYS A 374 18.10 19.51 4.58
CA LYS A 374 18.75 20.33 3.54
C LYS A 374 18.83 21.81 3.89
N GLU A 375 17.88 22.34 4.64
CA GLU A 375 17.95 23.73 5.14
C GLU A 375 19.08 23.90 6.16
N ASN A 376 19.23 22.96 7.10
CA ASN A 376 20.37 22.98 8.05
C ASN A 376 21.73 22.88 7.35
N ASN A 377 21.84 22.19 6.21
CA ASN A 377 23.09 22.13 5.44
C ASN A 377 23.33 23.38 4.57
N GLN A 378 22.30 24.14 4.21
CA GLN A 378 22.46 25.40 3.47
C GLN A 378 22.77 26.59 4.40
N GLU A 379 22.19 26.63 5.60
CA GLU A 379 22.57 27.61 6.62
C GLU A 379 23.99 27.36 7.17
N ALA A 380 24.38 26.09 7.34
CA ALA A 380 25.76 25.74 7.73
C ALA A 380 26.79 26.10 6.65
N SER A 381 26.42 26.06 5.35
CA SER A 381 27.29 26.45 4.24
C SER A 381 27.37 27.97 4.03
N ALA A 382 26.37 28.74 4.47
CA ALA A 382 26.36 30.19 4.40
C ALA A 382 27.10 30.86 5.59
N THR A 383 27.25 30.14 6.70
CA THR A 383 27.97 30.65 7.93
C THR A 383 29.44 30.20 7.99
N ALA A 384 29.88 29.28 7.14
CA ALA A 384 31.26 28.74 7.12
C ALA A 384 32.24 29.55 6.28
N GLY A 385 31.94 30.85 6.01
CA GLY A 385 32.82 31.79 5.28
C GLY A 385 33.76 32.60 6.19
N ALA A 386 33.88 32.31 7.48
CA ALA A 386 34.88 32.98 8.35
C ALA A 386 35.28 32.05 9.50
N THR A 387 36.55 31.74 9.49
CA THR A 387 37.42 31.17 10.50
C THR A 387 37.81 29.71 10.37
N SER A 388 39.09 29.59 10.08
CA SER A 388 39.89 28.37 10.05
C SER A 388 40.19 27.83 11.46
N THR A 389 40.52 26.55 11.50
CA THR A 389 41.35 25.77 12.44
C THR A 389 40.63 25.01 13.56
N GLU A 390 41.04 23.75 13.59
CA GLU A 390 41.15 22.74 14.66
C GLU A 390 40.13 21.60 14.74
N GLU A 391 40.66 20.47 14.31
CA GLU A 391 40.76 19.11 14.90
C GLU A 391 39.51 18.30 15.28
N SER A 392 39.37 17.18 14.55
CA SER A 392 39.49 15.79 15.04
C SER A 392 38.50 15.27 16.10
N ASN A 393 37.91 14.13 15.78
CA ASN A 393 37.23 13.14 16.62
C ASN A 393 35.72 13.30 16.77
N ASN A 394 35.01 12.46 16.03
CA ASN A 394 33.81 11.72 16.52
C ASN A 394 33.39 10.70 15.49
N THR A 395 34.07 9.55 15.44
CA THR A 395 33.65 8.35 14.71
C THR A 395 33.20 7.20 15.64
N GLU A 396 33.11 7.45 16.96
CA GLU A 396 32.68 6.43 17.92
C GLU A 396 31.20 6.54 18.34
N ASP A 397 30.57 7.73 18.24
CA ASP A 397 29.17 7.90 18.68
C ASP A 397 28.11 7.31 17.72
N ASP A 398 28.42 7.11 16.43
CA ASP A 398 27.47 6.52 15.47
C ASP A 398 27.35 4.99 15.57
N ALA A 399 28.36 4.32 16.11
CA ALA A 399 28.35 2.86 16.29
C ALA A 399 27.56 2.46 17.55
N ASP A 400 27.59 3.25 18.60
CA ASP A 400 26.85 3.00 19.84
C ASP A 400 25.33 3.26 19.67
N GLN A 401 24.92 4.22 18.85
CA GLN A 401 23.50 4.45 18.52
C GLN A 401 22.91 3.33 17.66
N LEU A 402 23.70 2.68 16.81
CA LEU A 402 23.27 1.51 16.04
C LEU A 402 23.15 0.24 16.90
N LEU A 403 23.99 0.10 17.92
CA LEU A 403 23.94 -1.00 18.89
C LEU A 403 22.75 -0.88 19.84
N ASP A 404 22.42 0.32 20.31
CA ASP A 404 21.23 0.57 21.13
C ASP A 404 19.92 0.30 20.36
N CYS A 405 19.88 0.60 19.07
CA CYS A 405 18.72 0.30 18.23
C CYS A 405 18.52 -1.21 18.00
N LEU A 406 19.60 -2.00 18.02
CA LEU A 406 19.56 -3.46 17.87
C LEU A 406 19.26 -4.18 19.21
N LEU A 407 19.66 -3.59 20.34
CA LEU A 407 19.35 -4.14 21.67
C LEU A 407 17.90 -3.90 22.08
N TYR A 408 17.28 -2.77 21.66
CA TYR A 408 15.87 -2.48 21.96
C TYR A 408 14.88 -3.40 21.23
N THR A 409 15.31 -4.16 20.22
CA THR A 409 14.48 -5.17 19.54
C THR A 409 14.56 -6.57 20.18
N SER A 410 15.52 -6.82 21.09
CA SER A 410 15.64 -8.12 21.78
C SER A 410 14.89 -8.16 23.11
N ASP A 411 14.75 -7.05 23.82
CA ASP A 411 14.07 -7.00 25.13
C ASP A 411 12.53 -6.92 25.05
N ALA A 412 11.96 -6.70 23.86
CA ALA A 412 10.51 -6.73 23.64
C ALA A 412 9.96 -8.15 23.35
N ALA A 413 10.78 -9.18 23.44
CA ALA A 413 10.37 -10.56 23.21
C ALA A 413 10.15 -11.38 24.50
N ASP A 414 10.44 -10.81 25.69
CA ASP A 414 10.36 -11.51 26.98
C ASP A 414 9.38 -10.89 28.00
N GLU A 415 8.42 -10.02 27.60
CA GLU A 415 7.28 -9.62 28.43
C GLU A 415 5.92 -9.99 27.83
#